data_30daaa409019083aa74cc7114853e367
#
_entry.id   30daaa409019083aa74cc7114853e367
#
_cell.length_a   1.000
_cell.length_b   1.000
_cell.length_c   1.000
_cell.angle_alpha   90.00
_cell.angle_beta   90.00
_cell.angle_gamma   90.00
#
_symmetry.space_group_name_H-M   'P 1'
#
loop_
_entity.id
_entity.type
_entity.pdbx_description
1 polymer ?
#
loop_
_entity_poly.entity_id
_entity_poly.type
_entity_poly.pdbx_seq_one_letter_code
_entity_poly.pdbx_strand_id
1 'polypeptide(L)'
;LNLALKALGYPEHSVDAIREMVGKGARELCLASLKGYFNGNVPEEAFEAVHRGFMREYPHTWQEGTVPYPGIREMLLSLAGEGHPLGVLSNKPHAVTVPLVRHILPEIPFREVMGFSERFPRKPEPDSLLSIVRSWGREPAQVCMVGDSAHDGNTAVNAGTRLILVGWGYSSRSALDA
;
A
#
# COMPACT_ATOMS: atom_id res chain seq x y z
N LEU A 1 -4.91 -8.79 -10.61
CA LEU A 1 -3.75 -9.00 -11.47
C LEU A 1 -4.03 -10.14 -12.45
N ASN A 2 -4.31 -11.36 -11.98
CA ASN A 2 -4.51 -12.55 -12.81
C ASN A 2 -5.59 -12.36 -13.89
N LEU A 3 -6.67 -11.63 -13.60
CA LEU A 3 -7.68 -11.31 -14.62
C LEU A 3 -7.08 -10.53 -15.82
N ALA A 4 -6.19 -9.57 -15.54
CA ALA A 4 -5.52 -8.80 -16.58
C ALA A 4 -4.52 -9.65 -17.37
N LEU A 5 -3.74 -10.49 -16.68
CA LEU A 5 -2.78 -11.41 -17.32
C LEU A 5 -3.50 -12.40 -18.22
N LYS A 6 -4.55 -13.06 -17.72
CA LYS A 6 -5.35 -14.04 -18.46
C LYS A 6 -5.99 -13.45 -19.71
N ALA A 7 -6.56 -12.24 -19.61
CA ALA A 7 -7.19 -11.56 -20.75
C ALA A 7 -6.21 -11.26 -21.90
N LEU A 8 -4.90 -11.20 -21.59
CA LEU A 8 -3.82 -10.93 -22.55
C LEU A 8 -3.02 -12.20 -22.92
N GLY A 9 -3.44 -13.39 -22.43
CA GLY A 9 -2.79 -14.66 -22.73
C GLY A 9 -1.48 -14.89 -21.97
N TYR A 10 -1.19 -14.14 -20.89
CA TYR A 10 -0.05 -14.35 -20.02
C TYR A 10 -0.36 -15.36 -18.91
N PRO A 11 0.65 -16.09 -18.40
CA PRO A 11 0.49 -17.01 -17.27
C PRO A 11 -0.03 -16.31 -16.02
N GLU A 12 -0.93 -16.98 -15.30
CA GLU A 12 -1.40 -16.56 -13.99
C GLU A 12 -0.36 -16.91 -12.91
N HIS A 13 -0.30 -16.10 -11.85
CA HIS A 13 0.55 -16.33 -10.69
C HIS A 13 -0.25 -16.90 -9.52
N SER A 14 0.41 -17.72 -8.69
CA SER A 14 -0.14 -18.12 -7.39
C SER A 14 -0.31 -16.91 -6.45
N VAL A 15 -1.17 -17.06 -5.45
CA VAL A 15 -1.38 -16.01 -4.43
C VAL A 15 -0.08 -15.67 -3.71
N ASP A 16 0.74 -16.66 -3.39
CA ASP A 16 2.01 -16.46 -2.70
C ASP A 16 3.02 -15.71 -3.58
N ALA A 17 3.12 -16.05 -4.87
CA ALA A 17 3.95 -15.31 -5.81
C ALA A 17 3.50 -13.85 -5.95
N ILE A 18 2.18 -13.58 -6.01
CA ILE A 18 1.67 -12.20 -6.03
C ILE A 18 2.01 -11.47 -4.73
N ARG A 19 1.90 -12.14 -3.59
CA ARG A 19 2.20 -11.57 -2.28
C ARG A 19 3.64 -11.06 -2.18
N GLU A 20 4.61 -11.77 -2.75
CA GLU A 20 6.02 -11.34 -2.82
C GLU A 20 6.25 -10.12 -3.73
N MET A 21 5.38 -9.90 -4.70
CA MET A 21 5.48 -8.76 -5.63
C MET A 21 4.80 -7.49 -5.09
N VAL A 22 3.94 -7.60 -4.06
CA VAL A 22 3.19 -6.48 -3.48
C VAL A 22 4.09 -5.57 -2.64
N GLY A 23 3.74 -4.28 -2.55
CA GLY A 23 4.41 -3.29 -1.67
C GLY A 23 4.97 -2.08 -2.42
N LYS A 24 5.43 -2.26 -3.65
CA LYS A 24 6.07 -1.20 -4.46
C LYS A 24 5.08 -0.41 -5.35
N GLY A 25 3.79 -0.72 -5.27
CA GLY A 25 2.72 -0.08 -6.07
C GLY A 25 2.35 -0.87 -7.33
N ALA A 26 1.29 -0.42 -7.98
CA ALA A 26 0.66 -1.13 -9.11
C ALA A 26 1.60 -1.31 -10.31
N ARG A 27 2.42 -0.29 -10.62
CA ARG A 27 3.36 -0.34 -11.73
C ARG A 27 4.39 -1.45 -11.55
N GLU A 28 5.03 -1.49 -10.40
CA GLU A 28 6.06 -2.49 -10.08
C GLU A 28 5.48 -3.90 -9.97
N LEU A 29 4.26 -4.04 -9.45
CA LEU A 29 3.54 -5.30 -9.42
C LEU A 29 3.31 -5.86 -10.83
N CYS A 30 2.83 -5.03 -11.77
CA CYS A 30 2.61 -5.43 -13.15
C CYS A 30 3.93 -5.76 -13.87
N LEU A 31 4.98 -4.97 -13.67
CA LEU A 31 6.31 -5.28 -14.22
C LEU A 31 6.85 -6.60 -13.67
N ALA A 32 6.80 -6.80 -12.35
CA ALA A 32 7.28 -8.02 -11.71
C ALA A 32 6.56 -9.27 -12.23
N SER A 33 5.24 -9.16 -12.47
CA SER A 33 4.43 -10.27 -12.97
C SER A 33 4.81 -10.75 -14.39
N LEU A 34 5.44 -9.90 -15.17
CA LEU A 34 5.86 -10.21 -16.54
C LEU A 34 7.33 -10.64 -16.66
N LYS A 35 8.16 -10.37 -15.65
CA LYS A 35 9.62 -10.60 -15.73
C LYS A 35 9.99 -12.05 -16.06
N GLY A 36 9.31 -13.01 -15.47
CA GLY A 36 9.55 -14.43 -15.74
C GLY A 36 9.22 -14.83 -17.17
N TYR A 37 8.15 -14.31 -17.71
CA TYR A 37 7.71 -14.59 -19.09
C TYR A 37 8.67 -13.99 -20.14
N PHE A 38 9.19 -12.80 -19.89
CA PHE A 38 10.08 -12.10 -20.81
C PHE A 38 11.57 -12.18 -20.43
N ASN A 39 11.97 -13.14 -19.59
CA ASN A 39 13.36 -13.30 -19.14
C ASN A 39 14.00 -12.00 -18.63
N GLY A 40 13.23 -11.18 -17.94
CA GLY A 40 13.65 -9.90 -17.37
C GLY A 40 13.47 -8.69 -18.28
N ASN A 41 13.37 -8.86 -19.59
CA ASN A 41 13.27 -7.77 -20.59
C ASN A 41 11.80 -7.54 -21.01
N VAL A 42 10.99 -6.97 -20.13
CA VAL A 42 9.57 -6.72 -20.38
C VAL A 42 9.40 -5.59 -21.40
N PRO A 43 8.76 -5.87 -22.57
CA PRO A 43 8.44 -4.81 -23.54
C PRO A 43 7.46 -3.80 -22.93
N GLU A 44 7.67 -2.50 -23.21
CA GLU A 44 6.82 -1.43 -22.68
C GLU A 44 5.34 -1.63 -23.07
N GLU A 45 5.08 -2.07 -24.31
CA GLU A 45 3.73 -2.35 -24.79
C GLU A 45 3.02 -3.44 -23.97
N ALA A 46 3.74 -4.52 -23.63
CA ALA A 46 3.21 -5.61 -22.82
C ALA A 46 2.92 -5.13 -21.39
N PHE A 47 3.85 -4.38 -20.82
CA PHE A 47 3.66 -3.75 -19.50
C PHE A 47 2.43 -2.84 -19.48
N GLU A 48 2.33 -1.90 -20.43
CA GLU A 48 1.21 -0.95 -20.51
C GLU A 48 -0.14 -1.65 -20.68
N ALA A 49 -0.18 -2.73 -21.47
CA ALA A 49 -1.41 -3.52 -21.66
C ALA A 49 -1.86 -4.18 -20.34
N VAL A 50 -0.94 -4.83 -19.61
CA VAL A 50 -1.23 -5.46 -18.30
C VAL A 50 -1.59 -4.42 -17.27
N HIS A 51 -0.86 -3.31 -17.21
CA HIS A 51 -1.11 -2.23 -16.25
C HIS A 51 -2.50 -1.60 -16.47
N ARG A 52 -2.87 -1.28 -17.71
CA ARG A 52 -4.23 -0.80 -18.03
C ARG A 52 -5.31 -1.82 -17.65
N GLY A 53 -5.09 -3.09 -17.98
CA GLY A 53 -6.00 -4.18 -17.58
C GLY A 53 -6.16 -4.27 -16.08
N PHE A 54 -5.05 -4.28 -15.33
CA PHE A 54 -5.06 -4.29 -13.88
C PHE A 54 -5.80 -3.08 -13.28
N MET A 55 -5.50 -1.87 -13.75
CA MET A 55 -6.16 -0.65 -13.25
C MET A 55 -7.65 -0.59 -13.56
N ARG A 56 -8.11 -1.25 -14.63
CA ARG A 56 -9.54 -1.41 -14.93
C ARG A 56 -10.23 -2.37 -13.99
N GLU A 57 -9.64 -3.53 -13.71
CA GLU A 57 -10.24 -4.59 -12.89
C GLU A 57 -10.13 -4.29 -11.37
N TYR A 58 -9.04 -3.67 -10.93
CA TYR A 58 -8.74 -3.51 -9.52
C TYR A 58 -9.80 -2.74 -8.72
N PRO A 59 -10.41 -1.65 -9.23
CA PRO A 59 -11.48 -0.95 -8.52
C PRO A 59 -12.73 -1.78 -8.24
N HIS A 60 -12.92 -2.87 -8.98
CA HIS A 60 -14.09 -3.75 -8.87
C HIS A 60 -13.83 -5.03 -8.06
N THR A 61 -12.55 -5.41 -7.90
CA THR A 61 -12.19 -6.71 -7.30
C THR A 61 -11.67 -6.61 -5.86
N TRP A 62 -11.23 -5.43 -5.40
CA TRP A 62 -10.69 -5.28 -4.05
C TRP A 62 -11.75 -5.50 -2.94
N GLN A 63 -13.03 -5.32 -3.25
CA GLN A 63 -14.13 -5.49 -2.30
C GLN A 63 -14.28 -6.95 -1.83
N GLU A 64 -13.91 -7.88 -2.69
CA GLU A 64 -13.98 -9.30 -2.36
C GLU A 64 -12.78 -9.72 -1.50
N GLY A 65 -13.05 -10.08 -0.25
CA GLY A 65 -12.04 -10.65 0.65
C GLY A 65 -11.06 -9.66 1.29
N THR A 66 -11.18 -8.35 1.07
CA THR A 66 -10.36 -7.37 1.80
C THR A 66 -10.99 -7.07 3.15
N VAL A 67 -10.32 -7.48 4.21
CA VAL A 67 -10.77 -7.28 5.61
C VAL A 67 -9.61 -6.75 6.46
N PRO A 68 -9.89 -6.00 7.53
CA PRO A 68 -8.88 -5.63 8.51
C PRO A 68 -8.32 -6.88 9.21
N TYR A 69 -7.06 -6.83 9.61
CA TYR A 69 -6.51 -7.85 10.49
C TYR A 69 -7.24 -7.85 11.85
N PRO A 70 -7.34 -9.00 12.54
CA PRO A 70 -7.97 -9.07 13.86
C PRO A 70 -7.40 -8.03 14.85
N GLY A 71 -8.28 -7.38 15.60
CA GLY A 71 -7.90 -6.37 16.60
C GLY A 71 -7.59 -4.98 16.06
N ILE A 72 -7.44 -4.80 14.73
CA ILE A 72 -7.12 -3.48 14.16
C ILE A 72 -8.27 -2.49 14.34
N ARG A 73 -9.50 -2.92 14.12
CA ARG A 73 -10.69 -2.07 14.27
C ARG A 73 -10.83 -1.54 15.70
N GLU A 74 -10.70 -2.43 16.67
CA GLU A 74 -10.80 -2.12 18.10
C GLU A 74 -9.68 -1.17 18.55
N MET A 75 -8.45 -1.43 18.11
CA MET A 75 -7.30 -0.58 18.37
C MET A 75 -7.49 0.84 17.81
N LEU A 76 -7.95 0.96 16.56
CA LEU A 76 -8.16 2.26 15.92
C LEU A 76 -9.30 3.05 16.60
N LEU A 77 -10.38 2.37 17.02
CA LEU A 77 -11.46 3.01 17.78
C LEU A 77 -10.98 3.50 19.14
N SER A 78 -10.15 2.73 19.85
CA SER A 78 -9.53 3.16 21.11
C SER A 78 -8.69 4.42 20.94
N LEU A 79 -7.77 4.40 19.96
CA LEU A 79 -6.91 5.55 19.68
C LEU A 79 -7.71 6.80 19.28
N ALA A 80 -8.76 6.63 18.47
CA ALA A 80 -9.66 7.73 18.11
C ALA A 80 -10.41 8.28 19.34
N GLY A 81 -10.88 7.40 20.23
CA GLY A 81 -11.55 7.76 21.49
C GLY A 81 -10.64 8.53 22.46
N GLU A 82 -9.35 8.28 22.40
CA GLU A 82 -8.31 9.01 23.15
C GLU A 82 -7.91 10.34 22.48
N GLY A 83 -8.51 10.68 21.34
CA GLY A 83 -8.26 11.91 20.61
C GLY A 83 -7.00 11.91 19.73
N HIS A 84 -6.42 10.75 19.48
CA HIS A 84 -5.29 10.64 18.55
C HIS A 84 -5.76 10.84 17.10
N PRO A 85 -5.13 11.72 16.31
CA PRO A 85 -5.40 11.82 14.89
C PRO A 85 -4.92 10.54 14.18
N LEU A 86 -5.77 9.98 13.33
CA LEU A 86 -5.48 8.77 12.58
C LEU A 86 -5.36 9.09 11.08
N GLY A 87 -4.44 8.41 10.40
CA GLY A 87 -4.27 8.54 8.96
C GLY A 87 -3.83 7.25 8.31
N VAL A 88 -4.09 7.14 7.01
CA VAL A 88 -3.64 6.06 6.16
C VAL A 88 -2.71 6.60 5.08
N LEU A 89 -1.55 5.98 4.93
CA LEU A 89 -0.60 6.26 3.85
C LEU A 89 -0.23 4.96 3.12
N SER A 90 -0.49 4.91 1.80
CA SER A 90 -0.29 3.71 1.00
C SER A 90 0.36 4.00 -0.36
N ASN A 91 1.19 3.07 -0.86
CA ASN A 91 1.66 3.07 -2.26
C ASN A 91 0.60 2.56 -3.27
N LYS A 92 -0.56 2.10 -2.76
CA LYS A 92 -1.71 1.76 -3.58
C LYS A 92 -2.29 3.04 -4.23
N PRO A 93 -2.81 3.00 -5.47
CA PRO A 93 -3.38 4.19 -6.11
C PRO A 93 -4.42 4.89 -5.22
N HIS A 94 -4.38 6.23 -5.16
CA HIS A 94 -5.26 7.04 -4.31
C HIS A 94 -6.75 6.77 -4.59
N ALA A 95 -7.10 6.67 -5.88
CA ALA A 95 -8.47 6.37 -6.32
C ALA A 95 -9.01 5.01 -5.83
N VAL A 96 -8.12 4.08 -5.45
CA VAL A 96 -8.47 2.79 -4.86
C VAL A 96 -8.38 2.84 -3.34
N THR A 97 -7.36 3.50 -2.79
CA THR A 97 -7.11 3.54 -1.35
C THR A 97 -8.27 4.18 -0.58
N VAL A 98 -8.76 5.32 -1.05
CA VAL A 98 -9.81 6.06 -0.33
C VAL A 98 -11.12 5.28 -0.25
N PRO A 99 -11.72 4.79 -1.35
CA PRO A 99 -12.95 4.01 -1.26
C PRO A 99 -12.76 2.70 -0.49
N LEU A 100 -11.59 2.04 -0.61
CA LEU A 100 -11.27 0.83 0.14
C LEU A 100 -11.30 1.09 1.65
N VAL A 101 -10.57 2.09 2.13
CA VAL A 101 -10.52 2.40 3.58
C VAL A 101 -11.91 2.76 4.11
N ARG A 102 -12.67 3.57 3.36
CA ARG A 102 -14.05 3.93 3.73
C ARG A 102 -15.00 2.74 3.78
N HIS A 103 -14.77 1.73 2.95
CA HIS A 103 -15.58 0.52 2.91
C HIS A 103 -15.27 -0.42 4.08
N ILE A 104 -13.99 -0.66 4.37
CA ILE A 104 -13.59 -1.66 5.38
C ILE A 104 -13.55 -1.11 6.81
N LEU A 105 -13.40 0.21 6.97
CA LEU A 105 -13.29 0.90 8.26
C LEU A 105 -14.12 2.19 8.26
N PRO A 106 -15.45 2.11 7.95
CA PRO A 106 -16.30 3.31 7.78
C PRO A 106 -16.49 4.11 9.08
N GLU A 107 -16.36 3.45 10.24
CA GLU A 107 -16.55 4.05 11.57
C GLU A 107 -15.29 4.74 12.10
N ILE A 108 -14.12 4.51 11.50
CA ILE A 108 -12.88 5.13 11.98
C ILE A 108 -12.78 6.57 11.43
N PRO A 109 -12.65 7.57 12.31
CA PRO A 109 -12.58 8.98 11.90
C PRO A 109 -11.16 9.33 11.40
N PHE A 110 -10.73 8.71 10.30
CA PHE A 110 -9.46 9.05 9.69
C PHE A 110 -9.44 10.53 9.29
N ARG A 111 -8.48 11.27 9.84
CA ARG A 111 -8.25 12.67 9.47
C ARG A 111 -7.65 12.81 8.08
N GLU A 112 -6.88 11.80 7.66
CA GLU A 112 -6.25 11.75 6.34
C GLU A 112 -6.25 10.34 5.79
N VAL A 113 -6.60 10.17 4.51
CA VAL A 113 -6.45 8.89 3.78
C VAL A 113 -5.74 9.20 2.47
N MET A 114 -4.49 8.78 2.36
CA MET A 114 -3.64 9.09 1.23
C MET A 114 -3.10 7.80 0.60
N GLY A 115 -3.46 7.57 -0.66
CA GLY A 115 -2.81 6.62 -1.54
C GLY A 115 -1.84 7.33 -2.48
N PHE A 116 -1.09 6.58 -3.26
CA PHE A 116 -0.19 7.13 -4.26
C PHE A 116 -0.95 7.97 -5.30
N SER A 117 -0.43 9.15 -5.57
CA SER A 117 -0.78 10.02 -6.69
C SER A 117 0.50 10.74 -7.17
N GLU A 118 0.45 11.38 -8.32
CA GLU A 118 1.61 12.11 -8.87
C GLU A 118 2.02 13.34 -8.04
N ARG A 119 1.19 13.71 -7.05
CA ARG A 119 1.45 14.87 -6.17
C ARG A 119 2.70 14.66 -5.30
N PHE A 120 2.98 13.42 -4.89
CA PHE A 120 4.12 13.08 -4.04
C PHE A 120 4.82 11.81 -4.54
N PRO A 121 6.14 11.69 -4.35
CA PRO A 121 6.84 10.43 -4.54
C PRO A 121 6.24 9.30 -3.69
N ARG A 122 6.47 8.05 -4.14
CA ARG A 122 6.07 6.87 -3.37
C ARG A 122 6.95 6.68 -2.13
N LYS A 123 6.41 5.99 -1.12
CA LYS A 123 7.25 5.41 -0.07
C LYS A 123 8.37 4.59 -0.72
N PRO A 124 9.63 4.74 -0.33
CA PRO A 124 10.11 5.25 0.97
C PRO A 124 10.37 6.76 1.03
N GLU A 125 10.05 7.55 0.01
CA GLU A 125 10.19 9.01 0.09
C GLU A 125 9.26 9.59 1.17
N PRO A 126 9.73 10.57 1.99
CA PRO A 126 9.01 11.04 3.16
C PRO A 126 7.92 12.05 2.87
N ASP A 127 7.86 12.62 1.67
CA ASP A 127 7.08 13.82 1.34
C ASP A 127 5.59 13.70 1.68
N SER A 128 4.98 12.57 1.36
CA SER A 128 3.58 12.30 1.64
C SER A 128 3.32 12.19 3.15
N LEU A 129 4.20 11.51 3.91
CA LEU A 129 4.10 11.42 5.36
C LEU A 129 4.29 12.79 6.01
N LEU A 130 5.29 13.56 5.60
CA LEU A 130 5.52 14.91 6.08
C LEU A 130 4.37 15.87 5.76
N SER A 131 3.68 15.66 4.62
CA SER A 131 2.45 16.43 4.29
C SER A 131 1.34 16.14 5.30
N ILE A 132 1.14 14.87 5.69
CA ILE A 132 0.17 14.47 6.72
C ILE A 132 0.56 15.09 8.08
N VAL A 133 1.82 14.95 8.49
CA VAL A 133 2.34 15.50 9.76
C VAL A 133 2.05 16.99 9.85
N ARG A 134 2.38 17.76 8.79
CA ARG A 134 2.13 19.20 8.72
C ARG A 134 0.63 19.53 8.79
N SER A 135 -0.22 18.78 8.08
CA SER A 135 -1.68 19.03 8.11
C SER A 135 -2.30 18.80 9.50
N TRP A 136 -1.65 17.99 10.33
CA TRP A 136 -2.06 17.76 11.72
C TRP A 136 -1.52 18.80 12.69
N GLY A 137 -0.64 19.70 12.24
CA GLY A 137 0.05 20.68 13.09
C GLY A 137 0.97 19.99 14.11
N ARG A 138 1.64 18.93 13.70
CA ARG A 138 2.53 18.14 14.56
C ARG A 138 3.96 18.18 14.04
N GLU A 139 4.91 17.93 14.97
CA GLU A 139 6.30 17.64 14.61
C GLU A 139 6.46 16.15 14.27
N PRO A 140 7.37 15.78 13.37
CA PRO A 140 7.58 14.37 13.00
C PRO A 140 7.77 13.44 14.19
N ALA A 141 8.55 13.81 15.19
CA ALA A 141 8.80 13.02 16.40
C ALA A 141 7.54 12.74 17.26
N GLN A 142 6.44 13.47 17.02
CA GLN A 142 5.15 13.28 17.70
C GLN A 142 4.23 12.29 16.96
N VAL A 143 4.61 11.86 15.75
CA VAL A 143 3.83 10.97 14.90
C VAL A 143 4.49 9.59 14.87
N CYS A 144 3.68 8.54 14.90
CA CYS A 144 4.12 7.17 14.77
C CYS A 144 3.61 6.60 13.44
N MET A 145 4.50 6.13 12.60
CA MET A 145 4.16 5.33 11.44
C MET A 145 4.11 3.86 11.84
N VAL A 146 3.01 3.19 11.47
CA VAL A 146 2.84 1.75 11.66
C VAL A 146 2.81 1.10 10.28
N GLY A 147 3.64 0.11 10.05
CA GLY A 147 3.73 -0.55 8.74
C GLY A 147 4.30 -1.96 8.82
N ASP A 148 4.31 -2.65 7.69
CA ASP A 148 4.71 -4.06 7.58
C ASP A 148 5.81 -4.29 6.54
N SER A 149 6.43 -3.23 6.04
CA SER A 149 7.43 -3.32 4.97
C SER A 149 8.65 -2.43 5.20
N ALA A 150 9.76 -2.75 4.55
CA ALA A 150 10.95 -1.91 4.52
C ALA A 150 10.65 -0.50 3.96
N HIS A 151 9.67 -0.38 3.03
CA HIS A 151 9.25 0.93 2.54
C HIS A 151 8.63 1.79 3.65
N ASP A 152 7.84 1.18 4.55
CA ASP A 152 7.26 1.88 5.70
C ASP A 152 8.35 2.31 6.68
N GLY A 153 9.26 1.39 7.00
CA GLY A 153 10.40 1.66 7.88
C GLY A 153 11.24 2.81 7.38
N ASN A 154 11.68 2.73 6.13
CA ASN A 154 12.51 3.78 5.51
C ASN A 154 11.75 5.11 5.39
N THR A 155 10.44 5.10 5.11
CA THR A 155 9.64 6.33 5.11
C THR A 155 9.64 7.00 6.48
N ALA A 156 9.45 6.22 7.55
CA ALA A 156 9.46 6.75 8.91
C ALA A 156 10.82 7.34 9.28
N VAL A 157 11.91 6.64 8.97
CA VAL A 157 13.29 7.10 9.19
C VAL A 157 13.56 8.39 8.42
N ASN A 158 13.24 8.41 7.13
CA ASN A 158 13.44 9.58 6.25
C ASN A 158 12.61 10.79 6.68
N ALA A 159 11.42 10.56 7.24
CA ALA A 159 10.55 11.62 7.77
C ALA A 159 10.90 12.05 9.20
N GLY A 160 11.72 11.31 9.93
CA GLY A 160 12.02 11.56 11.34
C GLY A 160 10.84 11.25 12.28
N THR A 161 9.92 10.36 11.88
CA THR A 161 8.80 9.92 12.71
C THR A 161 9.17 8.72 13.56
N ARG A 162 8.36 8.41 14.58
CA ARG A 162 8.45 7.13 15.28
C ARG A 162 7.98 6.02 14.36
N LEU A 163 8.43 4.79 14.61
CA LEU A 163 8.13 3.61 13.80
C LEU A 163 7.71 2.43 14.68
N ILE A 164 6.66 1.75 14.24
CA ILE A 164 6.30 0.41 14.70
C ILE A 164 6.21 -0.48 13.46
N LEU A 165 7.08 -1.49 13.34
CA LEU A 165 6.98 -2.52 12.33
C LEU A 165 6.20 -3.72 12.88
N VAL A 166 5.18 -4.14 12.13
CA VAL A 166 4.35 -5.30 12.46
C VAL A 166 4.78 -6.52 11.66
N GLY A 167 4.98 -7.65 12.33
CA GLY A 167 5.49 -8.87 11.70
C GLY A 167 4.42 -9.81 11.13
N TRP A 168 3.16 -9.41 11.15
CA TRP A 168 2.03 -10.21 10.64
C TRP A 168 1.51 -9.75 9.27
N GLY A 169 2.18 -8.79 8.62
CA GLY A 169 1.82 -8.27 7.30
C GLY A 169 2.33 -9.10 6.12
N TYR A 170 2.56 -8.45 4.99
CA TYR A 170 3.03 -9.11 3.76
C TYR A 170 4.52 -9.41 3.76
N SER A 171 5.34 -8.58 4.41
CA SER A 171 6.78 -8.79 4.46
C SER A 171 7.15 -9.90 5.45
N SER A 172 8.12 -10.73 5.07
CA SER A 172 8.69 -11.70 5.99
C SER A 172 9.47 -11.00 7.10
N ARG A 173 9.56 -11.63 8.28
CA ARG A 173 10.30 -11.08 9.42
C ARG A 173 11.76 -10.81 9.06
N SER A 174 12.39 -11.69 8.30
CA SER A 174 13.76 -11.50 7.81
C SER A 174 13.94 -10.29 6.89
N ALA A 175 12.89 -9.89 6.17
CA ALA A 175 12.92 -8.69 5.34
C ALA A 175 12.69 -7.38 6.13
N LEU A 176 12.22 -7.47 7.37
CA LEU A 176 12.04 -6.34 8.28
C LEU A 176 13.27 -6.09 9.15
N ASP A 177 14.10 -7.13 9.36
CA ASP A 177 15.32 -7.07 10.18
C ASP A 177 16.56 -6.64 9.35
N ALA A 178 16.44 -6.49 8.02
CA ALA A 178 17.49 -6.08 7.08
C ALA A 178 17.48 -4.59 6.79
#